data_9e235f47e9145dd55546b25b7700fd4c
#
_entry.id   9e235f47e9145dd55546b25b7700fd4c
#
_cell.length_a   1.000
_cell.length_b   1.000
_cell.length_c   1.000
_cell.angle_alpha   90.00
_cell.angle_beta   90.00
_cell.angle_gamma   90.00
#
_symmetry.space_group_name_H-M   'P 1'
#
loop_
_entity.id
_entity.type
_entity.pdbx_description
1 polymer ?
#
loop_
_entity_poly.entity_id
_entity_poly.type
_entity_poly.pdbx_seq_one_letter_code
_entity_poly.pdbx_strand_id
1 'polypeptide(L)'
;LIISNSNHLNKKSLSEWFATGFFFNQQSISHDTEDFIGYNAPTIKWHYSSQYSTFDDTLKKFSKLFEELINREIEGHKIILPLSGGLDSRTLAAALIGKKNVTAYSYEFVDGIKETEYARKIAEVCDWDFHAFKIPRSYLWNKIDALSDINQCQTEFTHPRQMAVMNEISHLGDLLLSGSMGDLLFDSFNLPFNSDLDKQSEYLFR
;
A
#
# COMPACT_ATOMS: atom_id res chain seq x y z
N LEU A 1 2.55 14.07 20.76
CA LEU A 1 3.46 15.19 20.44
C LEU A 1 2.83 16.47 21.01
N ILE A 2 3.36 17.00 22.13
CA ILE A 2 2.92 18.30 22.64
C ILE A 2 3.78 19.34 21.93
N ILE A 3 3.24 19.99 20.93
CA ILE A 3 3.86 21.14 20.29
C ILE A 3 3.67 22.33 21.25
N SER A 4 4.67 22.57 22.10
CA SER A 4 4.60 23.56 23.14
C SER A 4 4.80 25.01 22.65
N ASN A 5 5.13 25.22 21.37
CA ASN A 5 5.40 26.55 20.83
C ASN A 5 5.07 26.61 19.33
N SER A 6 4.20 27.52 18.92
CA SER A 6 3.78 27.71 17.53
C SER A 6 4.90 28.13 16.56
N ASN A 7 6.04 28.59 17.10
CA ASN A 7 7.20 29.02 16.29
C ASN A 7 7.98 27.82 15.70
N HIS A 8 7.75 26.61 16.20
CA HIS A 8 8.40 25.39 15.71
C HIS A 8 7.59 24.68 14.61
N LEU A 9 6.36 25.15 14.32
CA LEU A 9 5.54 24.57 13.27
C LEU A 9 6.07 24.92 11.87
N ASN A 10 6.34 23.90 11.11
CA ASN A 10 6.63 24.05 9.68
C ASN A 10 5.31 24.25 8.90
N LYS A 11 4.92 25.53 8.76
CA LYS A 11 3.64 25.87 8.12
C LYS A 11 3.55 25.41 6.67
N LYS A 12 4.67 25.37 5.95
CA LYS A 12 4.72 24.89 4.57
C LYS A 12 4.42 23.40 4.51
N SER A 13 5.14 22.60 5.29
CA SER A 13 4.92 21.16 5.37
C SER A 13 3.50 20.83 5.85
N LEU A 14 2.99 21.60 6.81
CA LEU A 14 1.62 21.43 7.28
C LEU A 14 0.58 21.71 6.20
N SER A 15 0.80 22.77 5.38
CA SER A 15 -0.08 23.09 4.25
C SER A 15 -0.04 21.98 3.19
N GLU A 16 1.13 21.44 2.90
CA GLU A 16 1.32 20.31 1.98
C GLU A 16 0.60 19.07 2.51
N TRP A 17 0.73 18.79 3.81
CA TRP A 17 0.02 17.69 4.44
C TRP A 17 -1.51 17.81 4.37
N PHE A 18 -2.06 18.99 4.62
CA PHE A 18 -3.50 19.24 4.48
C PHE A 18 -3.99 19.04 3.03
N ALA A 19 -3.16 19.35 2.06
CA ALA A 19 -3.51 19.19 0.65
C ALA A 19 -3.40 17.73 0.15
N THR A 20 -2.45 16.95 0.67
CA THR A 20 -2.06 15.66 0.10
C THR A 20 -2.24 14.47 1.04
N GLY A 21 -2.39 14.72 2.35
CA GLY A 21 -2.51 13.68 3.38
C GLY A 21 -1.17 13.09 3.84
N PHE A 22 -0.02 13.57 3.34
CA PHE A 22 1.31 13.09 3.71
C PHE A 22 2.38 14.18 3.56
N PHE A 23 3.55 13.95 4.15
CA PHE A 23 4.70 14.85 4.03
C PHE A 23 5.63 14.39 2.90
N PHE A 24 6.13 15.34 2.13
CA PHE A 24 7.13 15.09 1.08
C PHE A 24 8.55 15.18 1.63
N ASN A 25 9.47 14.43 1.04
CA ASN A 25 10.91 14.62 1.16
C ASN A 25 11.44 14.74 2.60
N GLN A 26 11.07 13.83 3.49
CA GLN A 26 11.51 13.86 4.91
C GLN A 26 11.08 15.11 5.69
N GLN A 27 10.12 15.84 5.18
CA GLN A 27 9.53 16.97 5.90
C GLN A 27 8.70 16.48 7.08
N SER A 28 8.57 17.31 8.09
CA SER A 28 7.75 17.03 9.25
C SER A 28 6.91 18.25 9.66
N ILE A 29 5.99 18.02 10.58
CA ILE A 29 5.15 19.06 11.16
C ILE A 29 5.96 20.12 11.94
N SER A 30 7.15 19.77 12.40
CA SER A 30 8.05 20.64 13.16
C SER A 30 9.36 20.87 12.45
N HIS A 31 9.93 22.07 12.59
CA HIS A 31 11.27 22.38 12.13
C HIS A 31 12.38 21.66 12.94
N ASP A 32 12.07 21.24 14.16
CA ASP A 32 13.05 20.67 15.09
C ASP A 32 13.16 19.16 15.03
N THR A 33 12.34 18.51 14.22
CA THR A 33 12.44 17.06 14.00
C THR A 33 13.42 16.79 12.86
N GLU A 34 14.68 16.81 13.16
CA GLU A 34 15.68 16.08 12.41
C GLU A 34 15.39 14.58 12.68
N ASP A 35 15.18 13.78 11.65
CA ASP A 35 15.05 12.32 11.70
C ASP A 35 13.79 11.74 12.37
N PHE A 36 12.62 12.07 11.82
CA PHE A 36 11.41 11.37 12.25
C PHE A 36 11.30 9.94 11.73
N ILE A 37 11.96 9.63 10.66
CA ILE A 37 12.01 8.28 10.11
C ILE A 37 13.46 7.83 10.17
N GLY A 38 13.79 6.99 11.15
CA GLY A 38 15.02 6.19 11.18
C GLY A 38 15.09 5.19 10.01
N TYR A 39 14.47 5.52 8.93
CA TYR A 39 14.54 4.86 7.64
C TYR A 39 15.65 5.56 6.86
N ASN A 40 16.86 5.03 6.97
CA ASN A 40 17.84 5.20 5.90
C ASN A 40 17.30 4.54 4.64
N ALA A 41 16.25 5.11 4.06
CA ALA A 41 15.78 4.68 2.75
C ALA A 41 16.94 4.84 1.79
N PRO A 42 17.37 3.79 1.11
CA PRO A 42 18.43 3.92 0.14
C PRO A 42 18.02 5.00 -0.86
N THR A 43 18.91 5.93 -1.16
CA THR A 43 18.66 6.96 -2.17
C THR A 43 18.55 6.28 -3.52
N ILE A 44 17.35 5.94 -3.91
CA ILE A 44 17.06 5.34 -5.22
C ILE A 44 17.18 6.45 -6.26
N LYS A 45 18.23 6.42 -7.05
CA LYS A 45 18.34 7.29 -8.21
C LYS A 45 17.49 6.71 -9.33
N TRP A 46 16.29 7.23 -9.47
CA TRP A 46 15.46 6.91 -10.61
C TRP A 46 16.10 7.53 -11.88
N HIS A 47 16.31 6.70 -12.87
CA HIS A 47 16.55 7.17 -14.23
C HIS A 47 15.62 6.38 -15.14
N TYR A 48 15.04 7.06 -16.07
CA TYR A 48 14.16 6.49 -17.08
C TYR A 48 14.81 6.65 -18.45
N SER A 49 14.98 5.55 -19.15
CA SER A 49 15.32 5.54 -20.57
C SER A 49 14.19 4.91 -21.36
N SER A 50 13.53 5.70 -22.20
CA SER A 50 12.47 5.18 -23.05
C SER A 50 13.03 4.12 -24.02
N GLN A 51 12.44 2.94 -24.01
CA GLN A 51 12.79 1.87 -24.95
C GLN A 51 11.53 1.52 -25.77
N TYR A 52 11.72 1.41 -27.07
CA TYR A 52 10.66 0.91 -27.92
C TYR A 52 10.55 -0.61 -27.74
N SER A 53 9.38 -1.09 -27.34
CA SER A 53 9.10 -2.52 -27.16
C SER A 53 7.66 -2.79 -27.56
N THR A 54 7.37 -3.98 -28.08
CA THR A 54 6.00 -4.43 -28.31
C THR A 54 5.32 -4.72 -26.98
N PHE A 55 3.99 -4.67 -26.94
CA PHE A 55 3.24 -5.05 -25.74
C PHE A 55 3.57 -6.49 -25.30
N ASP A 56 3.60 -7.44 -26.24
CA ASP A 56 3.88 -8.84 -25.95
C ASP A 56 5.29 -9.06 -25.37
N ASP A 57 6.29 -8.37 -25.89
CA ASP A 57 7.66 -8.46 -25.37
C ASP A 57 7.76 -7.83 -23.97
N THR A 58 7.06 -6.71 -23.77
CA THR A 58 7.02 -6.04 -22.47
C THR A 58 6.32 -6.93 -21.45
N LEU A 59 5.18 -7.52 -21.81
CA LEU A 59 4.43 -8.42 -20.94
C LEU A 59 5.25 -9.64 -20.54
N LYS A 60 5.94 -10.28 -21.49
CA LYS A 60 6.82 -11.43 -21.19
C LYS A 60 7.96 -11.07 -20.24
N LYS A 61 8.63 -9.94 -20.49
CA LYS A 61 9.73 -9.47 -19.63
C LYS A 61 9.21 -9.12 -18.23
N PHE A 62 8.08 -8.43 -18.15
CA PHE A 62 7.46 -8.06 -16.88
C PHE A 62 7.06 -9.31 -16.09
N SER A 63 6.32 -10.25 -16.69
CA SER A 63 5.86 -11.45 -16.00
C SER A 63 7.03 -12.24 -15.43
N LYS A 64 8.09 -12.44 -16.24
CA LYS A 64 9.29 -13.14 -15.79
C LYS A 64 9.97 -12.42 -14.61
N LEU A 65 10.20 -11.11 -14.73
CA LEU A 65 10.83 -10.32 -13.67
C LEU A 65 9.98 -10.33 -12.40
N PHE A 66 8.67 -10.18 -12.54
CA PHE A 66 7.73 -10.17 -11.43
C PHE A 66 7.75 -11.51 -10.68
N GLU A 67 7.67 -12.62 -11.38
CA GLU A 67 7.76 -13.97 -10.79
C GLU A 67 9.11 -14.20 -10.09
N GLU A 68 10.21 -13.80 -10.71
CA GLU A 68 11.55 -13.92 -10.13
C GLU A 68 11.68 -13.12 -8.83
N LEU A 69 11.18 -11.88 -8.82
CA LEU A 69 11.18 -11.02 -7.63
C LEU A 69 10.33 -11.61 -6.51
N ILE A 70 9.09 -12.00 -6.83
CA ILE A 70 8.20 -12.61 -5.83
C ILE A 70 8.83 -13.87 -5.26
N ASN A 71 9.33 -14.78 -6.09
CA ASN A 71 9.94 -16.04 -5.63
C ASN A 71 11.14 -15.77 -4.70
N ARG A 72 11.96 -14.77 -5.00
CA ARG A 72 13.09 -14.39 -4.16
C ARG A 72 12.65 -13.84 -2.80
N GLU A 73 11.67 -12.95 -2.79
CA GLU A 73 11.21 -12.29 -1.55
C GLU A 73 10.45 -13.24 -0.60
N ILE A 74 9.81 -14.29 -1.14
CA ILE A 74 9.02 -15.23 -0.34
C ILE A 74 9.82 -16.44 0.16
N GLU A 75 11.08 -16.57 -0.23
CA GLU A 75 11.90 -17.75 0.09
C GLU A 75 12.08 -17.90 1.60
N GLY A 76 11.68 -19.05 2.14
CA GLY A 76 11.79 -19.37 3.56
C GLY A 76 10.69 -18.79 4.43
N HIS A 77 9.75 -18.03 3.88
CA HIS A 77 8.70 -17.35 4.63
C HIS A 77 7.34 -18.05 4.55
N LYS A 78 6.52 -17.86 5.60
CA LYS A 78 5.08 -18.10 5.60
C LYS A 78 4.37 -16.80 5.22
N ILE A 79 3.67 -16.84 4.11
CA ILE A 79 3.11 -15.65 3.47
C ILE A 79 1.71 -15.38 3.97
N ILE A 80 1.44 -14.14 4.33
CA ILE A 80 0.11 -13.59 4.58
C ILE A 80 -0.25 -12.74 3.35
N LEU A 81 -1.29 -13.12 2.62
CA LEU A 81 -1.72 -12.44 1.40
C LEU A 81 -3.08 -11.76 1.61
N PRO A 82 -3.17 -10.42 1.69
CA PRO A 82 -4.44 -9.72 1.60
C PRO A 82 -5.00 -9.87 0.19
N LEU A 83 -6.14 -10.54 0.06
CA LEU A 83 -6.85 -10.73 -1.19
C LEU A 83 -8.09 -9.84 -1.26
N SER A 84 -8.31 -9.29 -2.43
CA SER A 84 -9.55 -8.61 -2.82
C SER A 84 -10.01 -9.09 -4.19
N GLY A 85 -11.13 -8.57 -4.68
CA GLY A 85 -11.54 -8.78 -6.07
C GLY A 85 -10.72 -7.95 -7.09
N GLY A 86 -9.79 -7.11 -6.62
CA GLY A 86 -8.98 -6.21 -7.44
C GLY A 86 -7.89 -6.89 -8.26
N LEU A 87 -7.40 -6.21 -9.29
CA LEU A 87 -6.38 -6.74 -10.21
C LEU A 87 -5.03 -6.95 -9.51
N ASP A 88 -4.61 -6.03 -8.65
CA ASP A 88 -3.31 -6.07 -8.01
C ASP A 88 -3.13 -7.30 -7.12
N SER A 89 -4.11 -7.57 -6.25
CA SER A 89 -4.07 -8.75 -5.39
C SER A 89 -4.18 -10.05 -6.20
N ARG A 90 -4.91 -10.06 -7.32
CA ARG A 90 -4.99 -11.21 -8.24
C ARG A 90 -3.68 -11.44 -8.99
N THR A 91 -2.95 -10.39 -9.35
CA THR A 91 -1.63 -10.51 -9.98
C THR A 91 -0.64 -11.18 -9.03
N LEU A 92 -0.63 -10.77 -7.76
CA LEU A 92 0.16 -11.48 -6.73
C LEU A 92 -0.28 -12.92 -6.56
N ALA A 93 -1.59 -13.18 -6.49
CA ALA A 93 -2.12 -14.54 -6.38
C ALA A 93 -1.67 -15.41 -7.56
N ALA A 94 -1.67 -14.88 -8.78
CA ALA A 94 -1.21 -15.59 -9.96
C ALA A 94 0.27 -15.99 -9.86
N ALA A 95 1.13 -15.09 -9.37
CA ALA A 95 2.55 -15.38 -9.17
C ALA A 95 2.83 -16.39 -8.04
N LEU A 96 1.87 -16.57 -7.13
CA LEU A 96 1.96 -17.49 -6.00
C LEU A 96 1.28 -18.84 -6.24
N ILE A 97 0.66 -19.07 -7.39
CA ILE A 97 -0.01 -20.34 -7.70
C ILE A 97 0.92 -21.52 -7.44
N GLY A 98 0.41 -22.54 -6.74
CA GLY A 98 1.16 -23.76 -6.39
C GLY A 98 2.05 -23.65 -5.16
N LYS A 99 2.19 -22.46 -4.56
CA LYS A 99 2.87 -22.31 -3.26
C LYS A 99 1.94 -22.76 -2.13
N LYS A 100 2.47 -23.57 -1.21
CA LYS A 100 1.71 -24.14 -0.08
C LYS A 100 1.89 -23.37 1.24
N ASN A 101 2.81 -22.42 1.27
CA ASN A 101 3.12 -21.59 2.44
C ASN A 101 2.39 -20.24 2.42
N VAL A 102 1.25 -20.16 1.76
CA VAL A 102 0.41 -18.96 1.63
C VAL A 102 -0.88 -19.13 2.42
N THR A 103 -1.16 -18.19 3.29
CA THR A 103 -2.46 -18.01 3.94
C THR A 103 -3.07 -16.71 3.46
N ALA A 104 -4.24 -16.79 2.86
CA ALA A 104 -4.92 -15.63 2.34
C ALA A 104 -5.95 -15.08 3.32
N TYR A 105 -6.15 -13.78 3.32
CA TYR A 105 -7.24 -13.17 4.08
C TYR A 105 -7.89 -12.04 3.29
N SER A 106 -9.11 -11.73 3.68
CA SER A 106 -9.82 -10.54 3.20
C SER A 106 -10.65 -9.96 4.33
N TYR A 107 -11.01 -8.71 4.20
CA TYR A 107 -11.92 -8.05 5.13
C TYR A 107 -13.00 -7.26 4.38
N GLU A 108 -14.13 -7.11 5.03
CA GLU A 108 -15.23 -6.26 4.57
C GLU A 108 -15.77 -5.45 5.73
N PHE A 109 -16.31 -4.28 5.46
CA PHE A 109 -17.03 -3.52 6.47
C PHE A 109 -18.40 -4.13 6.71
N VAL A 110 -18.88 -4.02 7.92
CA VAL A 110 -20.30 -4.33 8.23
C VAL A 110 -21.17 -3.43 7.35
N ASP A 111 -22.07 -4.04 6.59
CA ASP A 111 -22.93 -3.39 5.58
C ASP A 111 -22.18 -2.83 4.36
N GLY A 112 -20.93 -3.23 4.16
CA GLY A 112 -20.12 -2.86 2.99
C GLY A 112 -20.26 -3.82 1.81
N ILE A 113 -19.41 -3.61 0.79
CA ILE A 113 -19.31 -4.51 -0.36
C ILE A 113 -18.72 -5.84 0.10
N LYS A 114 -19.27 -6.94 -0.39
CA LYS A 114 -18.84 -8.31 -0.05
C LYS A 114 -17.60 -8.73 -0.85
N GLU A 115 -16.49 -8.04 -0.64
CA GLU A 115 -15.21 -8.34 -1.31
C GLU A 115 -14.65 -9.71 -0.89
N THR A 116 -14.96 -10.16 0.31
CA THR A 116 -14.51 -11.45 0.84
C THR A 116 -15.02 -12.65 0.03
N GLU A 117 -16.15 -12.54 -0.65
CA GLU A 117 -16.66 -13.60 -1.51
C GLU A 117 -15.79 -13.83 -2.75
N TYR A 118 -15.28 -12.75 -3.36
CA TYR A 118 -14.37 -12.83 -4.50
C TYR A 118 -13.00 -13.36 -4.08
N ALA A 119 -12.49 -12.85 -2.97
CA ALA A 119 -11.21 -13.29 -2.41
C ALA A 119 -11.22 -14.78 -2.05
N ARG A 120 -12.31 -15.29 -1.46
CA ARG A 120 -12.49 -16.69 -1.16
C ARG A 120 -12.37 -17.58 -2.40
N LYS A 121 -13.06 -17.22 -3.49
CA LYS A 121 -13.00 -17.98 -4.75
C LYS A 121 -11.57 -18.07 -5.31
N ILE A 122 -10.79 -16.99 -5.18
CA ILE A 122 -9.40 -16.99 -5.61
C ILE A 122 -8.57 -17.94 -4.73
N ALA A 123 -8.73 -17.86 -3.42
CA ALA A 123 -8.02 -18.73 -2.48
C ALA A 123 -8.37 -20.21 -2.70
N GLU A 124 -9.64 -20.54 -2.95
CA GLU A 124 -10.10 -21.90 -3.30
C GLU A 124 -9.43 -22.43 -4.56
N VAL A 125 -9.33 -21.60 -5.63
CA VAL A 125 -8.64 -21.98 -6.88
C VAL A 125 -7.15 -22.23 -6.64
N CYS A 126 -6.54 -21.48 -5.72
CA CYS A 126 -5.12 -21.61 -5.38
C CYS A 126 -4.83 -22.71 -4.33
N ASP A 127 -5.86 -23.34 -3.76
CA ASP A 127 -5.75 -24.33 -2.69
C ASP A 127 -5.04 -23.77 -1.44
N TRP A 128 -5.49 -22.58 -0.97
CA TRP A 128 -4.95 -21.88 0.19
C TRP A 128 -5.94 -21.78 1.33
N ASP A 129 -5.43 -21.77 2.56
CA ASP A 129 -6.23 -21.38 3.72
C ASP A 129 -6.70 -19.95 3.59
N PHE A 130 -7.98 -19.69 3.91
CA PHE A 130 -8.60 -18.38 3.75
C PHE A 130 -9.36 -17.92 4.98
N HIS A 131 -9.06 -16.70 5.42
CA HIS A 131 -9.72 -16.05 6.55
C HIS A 131 -10.51 -14.82 6.09
N ALA A 132 -11.78 -14.75 6.45
CA ALA A 132 -12.63 -13.59 6.17
C ALA A 132 -12.95 -12.85 7.46
N PHE A 133 -12.69 -11.54 7.49
CA PHE A 133 -12.92 -10.70 8.65
C PHE A 133 -13.99 -9.65 8.38
N LYS A 134 -14.74 -9.28 9.42
CA LYS A 134 -15.65 -8.15 9.37
C LYS A 134 -15.11 -7.01 10.21
N ILE A 135 -14.90 -5.86 9.57
CA ILE A 135 -14.48 -4.64 10.24
C ILE A 135 -15.73 -3.97 10.82
N PRO A 136 -15.82 -3.79 12.14
CA PRO A 136 -16.96 -3.13 12.76
C PRO A 136 -17.00 -1.65 12.41
N ARG A 137 -18.18 -1.05 12.47
CA ARG A 137 -18.31 0.41 12.49
C ARG A 137 -17.48 0.95 13.64
N SER A 138 -16.91 2.11 13.54
CA SER A 138 -16.06 2.70 14.59
C SER A 138 -14.69 2.03 14.84
N TYR A 139 -14.22 1.09 14.01
CA TYR A 139 -12.90 0.48 14.18
C TYR A 139 -11.77 1.51 14.28
N LEU A 140 -11.87 2.56 13.46
CA LEU A 140 -10.89 3.63 13.43
C LEU A 140 -10.79 4.33 14.79
N TRP A 141 -11.94 4.61 15.40
CA TRP A 141 -11.98 5.21 16.72
C TRP A 141 -11.28 4.38 17.79
N ASN A 142 -11.45 3.06 17.71
CA ASN A 142 -10.80 2.13 18.63
C ASN A 142 -9.30 1.93 18.36
N LYS A 143 -8.80 2.37 17.21
CA LYS A 143 -7.39 2.18 16.79
C LYS A 143 -6.62 3.48 16.64
N ILE A 144 -7.26 4.62 16.87
CA ILE A 144 -6.68 5.93 16.57
C ILE A 144 -5.42 6.21 17.39
N ASP A 145 -5.39 5.83 18.66
CA ASP A 145 -4.23 6.02 19.53
C ASP A 145 -3.04 5.18 19.02
N ALA A 146 -3.27 3.89 18.76
CA ALA A 146 -2.25 3.01 18.22
C ALA A 146 -1.74 3.45 16.84
N LEU A 147 -2.62 3.96 15.98
CA LEU A 147 -2.26 4.52 14.69
C LEU A 147 -1.44 5.80 14.83
N SER A 148 -1.81 6.69 15.77
CA SER A 148 -1.07 7.91 16.03
C SER A 148 0.33 7.62 16.58
N ASP A 149 0.47 6.60 17.41
CA ASP A 149 1.76 6.17 17.96
C ASP A 149 2.67 5.58 16.86
N ILE A 150 2.10 4.81 15.93
CA ILE A 150 2.87 4.17 14.85
C ILE A 150 3.27 5.20 13.78
N ASN A 151 2.32 5.99 13.29
CA ASN A 151 2.58 6.92 12.20
C ASN A 151 2.96 8.33 12.68
N GLN A 152 2.89 8.58 14.01
CA GLN A 152 3.21 9.85 14.65
C GLN A 152 2.48 11.05 14.03
N CYS A 153 1.29 10.80 13.51
CA CYS A 153 0.48 11.77 12.78
C CYS A 153 1.13 12.28 11.47
N GLN A 154 2.07 11.53 10.89
CA GLN A 154 2.73 11.91 9.63
C GLN A 154 1.90 11.58 8.39
N THR A 155 0.94 10.66 8.50
CA THR A 155 0.04 10.25 7.44
C THR A 155 -1.41 10.34 7.89
N GLU A 156 -2.33 10.28 6.93
CA GLU A 156 -3.75 10.24 7.24
C GLU A 156 -4.17 8.90 7.89
N PHE A 157 -5.32 8.89 8.56
CA PHE A 157 -5.76 7.77 9.40
C PHE A 157 -6.79 6.84 8.73
N THR A 158 -7.26 7.16 7.54
CA THR A 158 -8.40 6.45 6.95
C THR A 158 -8.02 5.18 6.20
N HIS A 159 -6.79 5.09 5.70
CA HIS A 159 -6.32 3.96 4.90
C HIS A 159 -5.84 2.72 5.68
N PRO A 160 -5.30 2.79 6.91
CA PRO A 160 -4.74 1.60 7.56
C PRO A 160 -5.83 0.65 8.11
N ARG A 161 -6.70 0.19 7.23
CA ARG A 161 -7.83 -0.70 7.54
C ARG A 161 -7.39 -2.04 8.12
N GLN A 162 -6.20 -2.52 7.74
CA GLN A 162 -5.63 -3.74 8.28
C GLN A 162 -5.42 -3.69 9.80
N MET A 163 -5.27 -2.50 10.38
CA MET A 163 -5.19 -2.37 11.85
C MET A 163 -6.41 -2.92 12.59
N ALA A 164 -7.57 -3.02 11.92
CA ALA A 164 -8.76 -3.62 12.50
C ALA A 164 -8.62 -5.12 12.73
N VAL A 165 -7.79 -5.79 11.94
CA VAL A 165 -7.61 -7.25 11.94
C VAL A 165 -6.16 -7.69 12.21
N MET A 166 -5.31 -6.75 12.63
CA MET A 166 -3.88 -7.02 12.80
C MET A 166 -3.62 -8.14 13.82
N ASN A 167 -4.36 -8.17 14.92
CA ASN A 167 -4.19 -9.19 15.94
C ASN A 167 -4.53 -10.59 15.43
N GLU A 168 -5.49 -10.67 14.53
CA GLU A 168 -5.98 -11.92 13.95
C GLU A 168 -5.05 -12.44 12.86
N ILE A 169 -4.39 -11.54 12.12
CA ILE A 169 -3.53 -11.94 11.01
C ILE A 169 -2.06 -12.10 11.38
N SER A 170 -1.58 -11.45 12.44
CA SER A 170 -0.15 -11.40 12.79
C SER A 170 0.49 -12.77 13.07
N HIS A 171 -0.30 -13.79 13.39
CA HIS A 171 0.18 -15.14 13.66
C HIS A 171 -0.03 -16.13 12.49
N LEU A 172 -0.61 -15.67 11.38
CA LEU A 172 -0.85 -16.51 10.20
C LEU A 172 0.41 -16.73 9.37
N GLY A 173 1.40 -15.88 9.52
CA GLY A 173 2.67 -15.96 8.81
C GLY A 173 3.66 -14.92 9.32
N ASP A 174 4.80 -14.83 8.67
CA ASP A 174 5.91 -13.93 9.01
C ASP A 174 6.23 -12.89 7.93
N LEU A 175 5.62 -13.03 6.75
CA LEU A 175 5.74 -12.07 5.65
C LEU A 175 4.36 -11.67 5.11
N LEU A 176 4.03 -10.39 5.19
CA LEU A 176 2.83 -9.85 4.53
C LEU A 176 3.19 -9.33 3.15
N LEU A 177 2.61 -9.94 2.12
CA LEU A 177 2.81 -9.54 0.73
C LEU A 177 1.58 -8.79 0.21
N SER A 178 1.71 -7.49 -0.02
CA SER A 178 0.59 -6.61 -0.41
C SER A 178 0.70 -6.11 -1.84
N GLY A 179 -0.42 -6.08 -2.56
CA GLY A 179 -0.56 -5.47 -3.89
C GLY A 179 -0.75 -3.94 -3.86
N SER A 180 -0.48 -3.30 -2.73
CA SER A 180 -0.59 -1.84 -2.64
C SER A 180 0.32 -1.15 -3.65
N MET A 181 -0.12 -0.01 -4.18
CA MET A 181 0.60 0.80 -5.16
C MET A 181 0.66 0.25 -6.60
N GLY A 182 -0.05 -0.83 -6.91
CA GLY A 182 -0.13 -1.36 -8.28
C GLY A 182 -0.65 -0.32 -9.27
N ASP A 183 -1.65 0.43 -8.89
CA ASP A 183 -2.23 1.53 -9.68
C ASP A 183 -1.17 2.56 -10.10
N LEU A 184 -0.26 2.92 -9.21
CA LEU A 184 0.80 3.88 -9.50
C LEU A 184 1.83 3.33 -10.48
N LEU A 185 2.10 2.01 -10.41
CA LEU A 185 3.07 1.36 -11.30
C LEU A 185 2.55 1.22 -12.74
N PHE A 186 1.23 1.09 -12.91
CA PHE A 186 0.63 0.78 -14.21
C PHE A 186 -0.20 1.94 -14.79
N ASP A 187 -0.05 3.15 -14.24
CA ASP A 187 -0.73 4.37 -14.74
C ASP A 187 -2.25 4.18 -14.92
N SER A 188 -2.88 3.58 -13.92
CA SER A 188 -4.34 3.33 -13.97
C SER A 188 -5.17 4.62 -13.88
N PHE A 189 -4.55 5.73 -13.52
CA PHE A 189 -5.22 7.03 -13.42
C PHE A 189 -5.59 7.64 -14.76
N ASN A 190 -5.06 7.12 -15.88
CA ASN A 190 -5.32 7.62 -17.24
C ASN A 190 -5.23 9.16 -17.34
N LEU A 191 -4.25 9.73 -16.62
CA LEU A 191 -4.04 11.17 -16.65
C LEU A 191 -3.61 11.58 -18.06
N PRO A 192 -4.31 12.53 -18.70
CA PRO A 192 -3.89 13.00 -19.99
C PRO A 192 -2.50 13.62 -19.88
N PHE A 193 -1.54 13.07 -20.64
CA PHE A 193 -0.21 13.66 -20.67
C PHE A 193 -0.29 15.08 -21.21
N ASN A 194 0.18 16.05 -20.45
CA ASN A 194 0.32 17.42 -20.88
C ASN A 194 1.75 17.88 -20.62
N SER A 195 2.41 18.42 -21.64
CA SER A 195 3.76 18.98 -21.51
C SER A 195 3.80 20.30 -20.72
N ASP A 196 2.65 20.91 -20.51
CA ASP A 196 2.45 22.08 -19.66
C ASP A 196 2.21 21.61 -18.21
N LEU A 197 3.19 21.87 -17.34
CA LEU A 197 3.16 21.44 -15.93
C LEU A 197 2.01 22.06 -15.15
N ASP A 198 1.59 23.27 -15.47
CA ASP A 198 0.48 23.92 -14.80
C ASP A 198 -0.83 23.21 -15.12
N LYS A 199 -1.04 22.86 -16.40
CA LYS A 199 -2.21 22.06 -16.79
C LYS A 199 -2.15 20.63 -16.26
N GLN A 200 -0.98 20.02 -16.20
CA GLN A 200 -0.81 18.70 -15.60
C GLN A 200 -1.19 18.72 -14.12
N SER A 201 -0.78 19.76 -13.39
CA SER A 201 -1.14 19.92 -11.97
C SER A 201 -2.65 20.09 -11.75
N GLU A 202 -3.35 20.79 -12.65
CA GLU A 202 -4.82 20.92 -12.57
C GLU A 202 -5.54 19.57 -12.67
N TYR A 203 -5.02 18.60 -13.42
CA TYR A 203 -5.60 17.26 -13.49
C TYR A 203 -5.34 16.44 -12.23
N LEU A 204 -4.21 16.66 -11.56
CA LEU A 204 -3.85 15.93 -10.35
C LEU A 204 -4.64 16.39 -9.11
N PHE A 205 -5.10 17.64 -9.09
CA PHE A 205 -5.74 18.25 -7.91
C PHE A 205 -7.23 18.55 -8.11
N ARG A 206 -7.88 17.95 -9.09
CA ARG A 206 -9.34 17.94 -9.23
C ARG A 206 -9.97 16.73 -8.56
#